data_684bbbb50a88e191af34fe3cc6880062
#
_entry.id   684bbbb50a88e191af34fe3cc6880062
#
_cell.length_a   1.000
_cell.length_b   1.000
_cell.length_c   1.000
_cell.angle_alpha   90.00
_cell.angle_beta   90.00
_cell.angle_gamma   90.00
#
_symmetry.space_group_name_H-M   'P 1'
#
loop_
_entity.id
_entity.type
_entity.pdbx_description
1 polymer ?
#
loop_
_entity_poly.entity_id
_entity_poly.type
_entity_poly.pdbx_seq_one_letter_code
_entity_poly.pdbx_strand_id
1 'polypeptide(L)'
;MPAMTMIEAIRDALDISLSEDPRVVVFGEDVGYFGGVFRCTEGLQAKHGIARCFDTPISELGIVGAGIGMAAYGLKPVIEIQFADYMYPAYDQIVSEAARLRYRTAGEFTCPMVIRMPTGGGIFGA
;
A
#
# COMPACT_ATOMS: atom_id res chain seq x y z
N MET A 1 -8.70 -23.94 9.03
CA MET A 1 -8.70 -22.95 7.94
C MET A 1 -8.36 -23.68 6.64
N PRO A 2 -8.98 -23.35 5.51
CA PRO A 2 -8.56 -23.92 4.23
C PRO A 2 -7.10 -23.53 3.96
N ALA A 3 -6.36 -24.41 3.27
CA ALA A 3 -5.02 -24.10 2.80
C ALA A 3 -5.13 -23.02 1.70
N MET A 4 -4.35 -21.96 1.80
CA MET A 4 -4.28 -20.90 0.81
C MET A 4 -2.84 -20.49 0.57
N THR A 5 -2.57 -19.95 -0.60
CA THR A 5 -1.26 -19.39 -0.92
C THR A 5 -1.05 -18.06 -0.16
N MET A 6 0.20 -17.61 -0.08
CA MET A 6 0.52 -16.29 0.51
C MET A 6 -0.21 -15.14 -0.21
N ILE A 7 -0.30 -15.21 -1.54
CA ILE A 7 -1.00 -14.21 -2.37
C ILE A 7 -2.48 -14.16 -2.00
N GLU A 8 -3.12 -15.31 -1.89
CA GLU A 8 -4.54 -15.40 -1.49
C GLU A 8 -4.75 -14.89 -0.06
N ALA A 9 -3.85 -15.22 0.88
CA ALA A 9 -3.94 -14.74 2.25
C ALA A 9 -3.79 -13.21 2.35
N ILE A 10 -2.87 -12.61 1.58
CA ILE A 10 -2.71 -11.15 1.51
C ILE A 10 -3.97 -10.51 0.92
N ARG A 11 -4.51 -11.05 -0.18
CA ARG A 11 -5.73 -10.56 -0.81
C ARG A 11 -6.93 -10.63 0.14
N ASP A 12 -7.10 -11.74 0.84
CA ASP A 12 -8.17 -11.92 1.82
C ASP A 12 -8.06 -10.88 2.96
N ALA A 13 -6.86 -10.67 3.50
CA ALA A 13 -6.63 -9.66 4.53
C ALA A 13 -6.94 -8.22 4.04
N LEU A 14 -6.60 -7.89 2.80
CA LEU A 14 -6.94 -6.59 2.19
C LEU A 14 -8.45 -6.45 1.97
N ASP A 15 -9.10 -7.50 1.50
CA ASP A 15 -10.55 -7.55 1.27
C ASP A 15 -11.34 -7.34 2.57
N ILE A 16 -10.93 -8.04 3.63
CA ILE A 16 -11.51 -7.87 4.96
C ILE A 16 -11.29 -6.43 5.47
N SER A 17 -10.06 -5.92 5.38
CA SER A 17 -9.74 -4.57 5.85
C SER A 17 -10.54 -3.49 5.12
N LEU A 18 -10.69 -3.61 3.80
CA LEU A 18 -11.52 -2.71 2.99
C LEU A 18 -13.01 -2.80 3.33
N SER A 19 -13.48 -4.00 3.71
CA SER A 19 -14.89 -4.23 4.08
C SER A 19 -15.21 -3.68 5.46
N GLU A 20 -14.29 -3.80 6.42
CA GLU A 20 -14.54 -3.46 7.83
C GLU A 20 -14.27 -1.99 8.17
N ASP A 21 -13.32 -1.33 7.51
CA ASP A 21 -12.97 0.07 7.82
C ASP A 21 -13.05 0.95 6.55
N PRO A 22 -13.99 1.91 6.51
CA PRO A 22 -14.15 2.81 5.36
C PRO A 22 -12.94 3.73 5.13
N ARG A 23 -12.02 3.85 6.09
CA ARG A 23 -10.81 4.67 5.97
C ARG A 23 -9.67 3.93 5.27
N VAL A 24 -9.73 2.61 5.13
CA VAL A 24 -8.70 1.85 4.42
C VAL A 24 -8.77 2.15 2.94
N VAL A 25 -7.64 2.46 2.34
CA VAL A 25 -7.44 2.62 0.90
C VAL A 25 -6.22 1.81 0.46
N VAL A 26 -6.30 1.19 -0.70
CA VAL A 26 -5.21 0.35 -1.25
C VAL A 26 -4.80 0.94 -2.60
N PHE A 27 -3.54 1.26 -2.78
CA PHE A 27 -3.09 1.84 -4.04
C PHE A 27 -1.60 1.62 -4.31
N GLY A 28 -1.23 1.81 -5.54
CA GLY A 28 0.12 1.65 -6.08
C GLY A 28 0.06 1.42 -7.59
N GLU A 29 1.18 1.09 -8.18
CA GLU A 29 1.26 0.80 -9.61
C GLU A 29 0.54 -0.51 -9.93
N ASP A 30 -0.37 -0.49 -10.92
CA ASP A 30 -1.19 -1.63 -11.37
C ASP A 30 -2.04 -2.31 -10.27
N VAL A 31 -2.19 -1.68 -9.12
CA VAL A 31 -2.91 -2.23 -7.95
C VAL A 31 -4.42 -2.28 -8.18
N GLY A 32 -4.96 -1.34 -8.93
CA GLY A 32 -6.39 -1.20 -9.17
C GLY A 32 -6.95 -2.20 -10.16
N TYR A 33 -7.08 -1.80 -11.42
CA TYR A 33 -7.74 -2.61 -12.45
C TYR A 33 -7.04 -3.94 -12.71
N PHE A 34 -5.71 -3.91 -12.84
CA PHE A 34 -4.93 -5.13 -13.12
C PHE A 34 -4.85 -6.08 -11.92
N GLY A 35 -4.89 -5.57 -10.70
CA GLY A 35 -4.86 -6.38 -9.48
C GLY A 35 -3.46 -6.71 -8.96
N GLY A 36 -2.49 -5.85 -9.28
CA GLY A 36 -1.09 -5.99 -8.90
C GLY A 36 -0.30 -6.97 -9.78
N VAL A 37 1.00 -6.74 -9.89
CA VAL A 37 1.91 -7.60 -10.69
C VAL A 37 1.86 -9.05 -10.22
N PHE A 38 1.74 -9.28 -8.92
CA PHE A 38 1.61 -10.60 -8.30
C PHE A 38 0.18 -10.99 -7.97
N ARG A 39 -0.80 -10.25 -8.49
CA ARG A 39 -2.23 -10.53 -8.35
C ARG A 39 -2.75 -10.53 -6.90
N CYS A 40 -2.05 -9.85 -5.99
CA CYS A 40 -2.46 -9.75 -4.59
C CYS A 40 -3.71 -8.87 -4.38
N THR A 41 -4.03 -7.99 -5.33
CA THR A 41 -5.18 -7.07 -5.26
C THR A 41 -6.24 -7.35 -6.31
N GLU A 42 -6.15 -8.50 -6.98
CA GLU A 42 -7.09 -8.91 -8.03
C GLU A 42 -8.54 -8.89 -7.55
N GLY A 43 -9.39 -8.17 -8.28
CA GLY A 43 -10.82 -8.07 -7.98
C GLY A 43 -11.19 -7.05 -6.90
N LEU A 44 -10.24 -6.52 -6.13
CA LEU A 44 -10.53 -5.58 -5.03
C LEU A 44 -11.13 -4.27 -5.54
N GLN A 45 -10.62 -3.72 -6.65
CA GLN A 45 -11.19 -2.49 -7.23
C GLN A 45 -12.63 -2.72 -7.70
N ALA A 46 -12.93 -3.83 -8.35
CA ALA A 46 -14.27 -4.16 -8.80
C ALA A 46 -15.26 -4.30 -7.62
N LYS A 47 -14.80 -4.84 -6.50
CA LYS A 47 -15.62 -5.05 -5.31
C LYS A 47 -15.81 -3.79 -4.46
N HIS A 48 -14.75 -3.02 -4.24
CA HIS A 48 -14.73 -1.88 -3.30
C HIS A 48 -14.77 -0.51 -3.96
N GLY A 49 -14.63 -0.47 -5.27
CA GLY A 49 -14.67 0.77 -6.07
C GLY A 49 -13.30 1.45 -6.22
N ILE A 50 -13.20 2.27 -7.28
CA ILE A 50 -11.99 2.99 -7.66
C ILE A 50 -11.50 4.00 -6.60
N ALA A 51 -12.37 4.50 -5.76
CA ALA A 51 -11.98 5.41 -4.68
C ALA A 51 -11.28 4.69 -3.51
N ARG A 52 -11.37 3.36 -3.45
CA ARG A 52 -10.83 2.55 -2.35
C ARG A 52 -9.66 1.66 -2.77
N CYS A 53 -9.61 1.27 -4.04
CA CYS A 53 -8.52 0.49 -4.61
C CYS A 53 -8.20 1.06 -6.00
N PHE A 54 -7.02 1.69 -6.17
CA PHE A 54 -6.73 2.44 -7.38
C PHE A 54 -5.26 2.41 -7.80
N ASP A 55 -5.06 2.71 -9.08
CA ASP A 55 -3.76 2.77 -9.72
C ASP A 55 -3.11 4.15 -9.52
N THR A 56 -1.79 4.17 -9.54
CA THR A 56 -0.97 5.39 -9.54
C THR A 56 -0.06 5.43 -10.77
N PRO A 57 0.45 6.61 -11.14
CA PRO A 57 1.63 6.67 -12.00
C PRO A 57 2.85 5.98 -11.37
N ILE A 58 3.85 5.64 -12.19
CA ILE A 58 5.14 5.14 -11.74
C ILE A 58 5.88 6.28 -11.03
N SER A 59 5.79 6.30 -9.71
CA SER A 59 6.46 7.28 -8.85
C SER A 59 6.40 6.82 -7.40
N GLU A 60 7.33 6.01 -6.97
CA GLU A 60 7.34 5.44 -5.61
C GLU A 60 7.45 6.54 -4.54
N LEU A 61 8.22 7.59 -4.83
CA LEU A 61 8.26 8.78 -3.97
C LEU A 61 6.88 9.42 -3.83
N GLY A 62 6.15 9.55 -4.94
CA GLY A 62 4.80 10.12 -4.97
C GLY A 62 3.79 9.22 -4.26
N ILE A 63 3.89 7.90 -4.45
CA ILE A 63 3.04 6.89 -3.79
C ILE A 63 3.18 6.98 -2.27
N VAL A 64 4.41 6.96 -1.75
CA VAL A 64 4.67 7.05 -0.31
C VAL A 64 4.26 8.42 0.24
N GLY A 65 4.61 9.51 -0.46
CA GLY A 65 4.22 10.86 -0.05
C GLY A 65 2.71 11.05 0.03
N ALA A 66 1.97 10.55 -0.97
CA ALA A 66 0.51 10.56 -0.96
C ALA A 66 -0.05 9.73 0.22
N GLY A 67 0.52 8.55 0.48
CA GLY A 67 0.16 7.72 1.62
C GLY A 67 0.34 8.44 2.95
N ILE A 68 1.45 9.15 3.14
CA ILE A 68 1.71 9.96 4.35
C ILE A 68 0.64 11.04 4.51
N GLY A 69 0.35 11.78 3.44
CA GLY A 69 -0.68 12.83 3.48
C GLY A 69 -2.08 12.28 3.79
N MET A 70 -2.45 11.16 3.17
CA MET A 70 -3.72 10.47 3.45
C MET A 70 -3.79 9.97 4.89
N ALA A 71 -2.70 9.41 5.42
CA ALA A 71 -2.62 8.95 6.80
C ALA A 71 -2.76 10.11 7.80
N ALA A 72 -2.07 11.23 7.56
CA ALA A 72 -2.20 12.44 8.36
C ALA A 72 -3.63 13.01 8.34
N TYR A 73 -4.34 12.84 7.22
CA TYR A 73 -5.74 13.24 7.06
C TYR A 73 -6.75 12.27 7.70
N GLY A 74 -6.29 11.13 8.23
CA GLY A 74 -7.12 10.17 8.97
C GLY A 74 -7.51 8.91 8.20
N LEU A 75 -7.00 8.72 6.99
CA LEU A 75 -7.14 7.46 6.26
C LEU A 75 -6.14 6.42 6.76
N LYS A 76 -6.32 5.18 6.34
CA LYS A 76 -5.42 4.06 6.60
C LYS A 76 -4.91 3.48 5.28
N PRO A 77 -3.93 4.12 4.66
CA PRO A 77 -3.41 3.66 3.38
C PRO A 77 -2.61 2.38 3.52
N VAL A 78 -2.85 1.46 2.60
CA VAL A 78 -2.02 0.29 2.31
C VAL A 78 -1.46 0.51 0.90
N ILE A 79 -0.20 0.86 0.83
CA ILE A 79 0.46 1.14 -0.45
C ILE A 79 1.30 -0.04 -0.91
N GLU A 80 1.35 -0.25 -2.21
CA GLU A 80 2.22 -1.23 -2.84
C GLU A 80 3.35 -0.54 -3.61
N ILE A 81 4.58 -0.99 -3.33
CA ILE A 81 5.73 -0.79 -4.21
C ILE A 81 5.95 -2.12 -4.92
N GLN A 82 5.99 -2.12 -6.26
CA GLN A 82 5.95 -3.35 -7.06
C GLN A 82 7.08 -4.34 -6.75
N PHE A 83 8.27 -3.83 -6.43
CA PHE A 83 9.45 -4.62 -6.05
C PHE A 83 10.22 -3.90 -4.95
N ALA A 84 10.81 -4.65 -4.02
CA ALA A 84 11.54 -4.08 -2.89
C ALA A 84 12.68 -3.12 -3.32
N ASP A 85 13.34 -3.41 -4.44
CA ASP A 85 14.43 -2.57 -4.97
C ASP A 85 13.95 -1.19 -5.47
N TYR A 86 12.68 -1.06 -5.79
CA TYR A 86 12.09 0.22 -6.20
C TYR A 86 11.73 1.13 -5.02
N MET A 87 11.97 0.68 -3.79
CA MET A 87 11.79 1.49 -2.59
C MET A 87 12.78 2.67 -2.52
N TYR A 88 13.96 2.56 -3.14
CA TYR A 88 15.01 3.56 -2.99
C TYR A 88 14.58 4.99 -3.33
N PRO A 89 13.84 5.26 -4.41
CA PRO A 89 13.35 6.61 -4.69
C PRO A 89 12.41 7.16 -3.61
N ALA A 90 11.72 6.29 -2.87
CA ALA A 90 10.80 6.66 -1.81
C ALA A 90 11.43 6.66 -0.41
N TYR A 91 12.68 6.25 -0.27
CA TYR A 91 13.35 6.05 1.02
C TYR A 91 13.35 7.31 1.88
N ASP A 92 13.57 8.47 1.27
CA ASP A 92 13.54 9.76 1.99
C ASP A 92 12.16 10.02 2.60
N GLN A 93 11.08 9.76 1.88
CA GLN A 93 9.71 9.92 2.40
C GLN A 93 9.44 9.01 3.59
N ILE A 94 9.98 7.80 3.57
CA ILE A 94 9.81 6.84 4.69
C ILE A 94 10.58 7.32 5.93
N VAL A 95 11.85 7.66 5.76
CA VAL A 95 12.75 7.98 6.89
C VAL A 95 12.56 9.40 7.40
N SER A 96 12.43 10.36 6.49
CA SER A 96 12.38 11.78 6.86
C SER A 96 10.96 12.24 7.21
N GLU A 97 9.93 11.68 6.57
CA GLU A 97 8.55 12.13 6.78
C GLU A 97 7.73 11.12 7.58
N ALA A 98 7.49 9.90 7.09
CA ALA A 98 6.63 8.93 7.78
C ALA A 98 7.12 8.61 9.19
N ALA A 99 8.40 8.25 9.33
CA ALA A 99 8.98 7.86 10.61
C ALA A 99 9.02 8.99 11.64
N ARG A 100 9.07 10.24 11.20
CA ARG A 100 9.23 11.41 12.07
C ARG A 100 7.95 12.22 12.26
N LEU A 101 6.89 11.96 11.51
CA LEU A 101 5.67 12.75 11.51
C LEU A 101 5.13 12.96 12.94
N ARG A 102 4.96 11.88 13.69
CA ARG A 102 4.45 11.94 15.05
C ARG A 102 5.34 12.75 16.00
N TYR A 103 6.64 12.62 15.87
CA TYR A 103 7.60 13.37 16.70
C TYR A 103 7.58 14.87 16.36
N ARG A 104 7.64 15.20 15.06
CA ARG A 104 7.66 16.61 14.59
C ARG A 104 6.41 17.38 14.96
N THR A 105 5.27 16.69 15.05
CA THR A 105 3.96 17.31 15.33
C THR A 105 3.57 17.17 16.80
N ALA A 106 4.50 16.78 17.68
CA ALA A 106 4.23 16.53 19.09
C ALA A 106 3.05 15.58 19.34
N GLY A 107 2.82 14.63 18.43
CA GLY A 107 1.76 13.64 18.50
C GLY A 107 0.42 14.07 17.88
N GLU A 108 0.31 15.28 17.35
CA GLU A 108 -0.90 15.79 16.70
C GLU A 108 -1.29 14.94 15.49
N PHE A 109 -0.30 14.56 14.67
CA PHE A 109 -0.50 13.68 13.53
C PHE A 109 0.18 12.32 13.73
N THR A 110 -0.44 11.28 13.17
CA THR A 110 0.10 9.94 13.10
C THR A 110 0.11 9.46 11.65
N CYS A 111 0.88 8.40 11.37
CA CYS A 111 0.97 7.82 10.04
C CYS A 111 0.57 6.34 10.08
N PRO A 112 -0.73 6.01 10.22
CA PRO A 112 -1.20 4.63 10.22
C PRO A 112 -1.22 4.05 8.80
N MET A 113 -0.05 3.86 8.23
CA MET A 113 0.16 3.40 6.86
C MET A 113 0.88 2.06 6.85
N VAL A 114 0.53 1.20 5.91
CA VAL A 114 1.26 -0.02 5.59
C VAL A 114 1.92 0.15 4.23
N ILE A 115 3.20 -0.15 4.15
CA ILE A 115 3.95 -0.25 2.89
C ILE A 115 4.23 -1.73 2.69
N ARG A 116 3.73 -2.29 1.59
CA ARG A 116 4.01 -3.67 1.22
C ARG A 116 4.79 -3.72 -0.09
N MET A 117 5.75 -4.61 -0.13
CA MET A 117 6.59 -4.82 -1.31
C MET A 117 7.03 -6.28 -1.36
N PRO A 118 6.96 -6.94 -2.51
CA PRO A 118 7.50 -8.28 -2.66
C PRO A 118 9.02 -8.23 -2.66
N THR A 119 9.62 -9.25 -2.04
CA THR A 119 11.08 -9.40 -1.98
C THR A 119 11.47 -10.87 -2.05
N GLY A 120 12.64 -11.17 -2.58
CA GLY A 120 13.27 -12.48 -2.58
C GLY A 120 12.72 -13.50 -3.57
N GLY A 121 13.27 -14.68 -3.49
CA GLY A 121 13.01 -15.97 -4.09
C GLY A 121 12.22 -16.06 -5.40
N GLY A 122 12.93 -16.31 -6.51
CA GLY A 122 12.30 -16.65 -7.80
C GLY A 122 11.89 -15.45 -8.68
N ILE A 123 12.21 -14.24 -8.26
CA ILE A 123 12.03 -13.04 -9.08
C ILE A 123 13.35 -12.73 -9.78
N PHE A 124 13.37 -12.80 -11.12
CA PHE A 124 14.54 -12.45 -11.91
C PHE A 124 14.63 -10.93 -12.08
N GLY A 125 15.76 -10.35 -11.67
CA GLY A 125 16.04 -8.92 -11.89
C GLY A 125 15.49 -7.96 -10.84
N ALA A 126 15.10 -8.45 -9.69
CA ALA A 126 14.69 -7.61 -8.56
C ALA A 126 15.22 -8.16 -7.24
#